data_28c2dd912bd1a0e4bb4fa8e30086bc9d
#
_entry.id   28c2dd912bd1a0e4bb4fa8e30086bc9d
#
_cell.length_a   1.000
_cell.length_b   1.000
_cell.length_c   1.000
_cell.angle_alpha   90.00
_cell.angle_beta   90.00
_cell.angle_gamma   90.00
#
_symmetry.space_group_name_H-M   'P 1'
#
loop_
_entity.id
_entity.type
_entity.pdbx_description
1 polymer ?
#
loop_
_entity_poly.entity_id
_entity_poly.type
_entity_poly.pdbx_seq_one_letter_code
_entity_poly.pdbx_strand_id
1 'polypeptide(L)'
;MIYAGVDIGGTNIKLGLIDDERECIVADTSIKTRAERPHGEILEDIASNLVKLCESAKIDFHTVEGVGMGIPGIVDQRTGTVSYCANLGWRDIPITHLFEVLTGKHTEAANDANCAAWGEYKYGCCKGMRNVILITLGTGVGSGIILEGRLFGGIATAGGEAGHMIIVKDGLQCNCGLRGCWERYASATALIEQTKAAIEGAPDSVLASVAKKSGKVTARTAFAALEKGDPVARKVVDGYIDYIVTGLINLGNIFHPNAFVIGGGVSNEGAPLIAPLEDKLNAGLIASAHNPRVRVLQAALGNKAGMMGAAALAKENLKS
;
A
#
# COMPACT_ATOMS: atom_id res chain seq x y z
N MET A 1 15.86 -12.76 16.30
CA MET A 1 16.02 -13.41 14.96
C MET A 1 15.90 -12.34 13.88
N ILE A 2 16.77 -12.40 12.85
CA ILE A 2 16.82 -11.39 11.78
C ILE A 2 16.19 -11.95 10.51
N TYR A 3 15.26 -11.20 9.93
CA TYR A 3 14.66 -11.46 8.62
C TYR A 3 14.96 -10.30 7.67
N ALA A 4 15.13 -10.60 6.40
CA ALA A 4 15.25 -9.56 5.38
C ALA A 4 13.88 -9.29 4.73
N GLY A 5 13.57 -8.01 4.56
CA GLY A 5 12.40 -7.57 3.82
C GLY A 5 12.80 -6.78 2.59
N VAL A 6 12.15 -7.07 1.48
CA VAL A 6 12.37 -6.43 0.18
C VAL A 6 11.04 -5.88 -0.31
N ASP A 7 10.96 -4.59 -0.60
CA ASP A 7 9.78 -3.94 -1.20
C ASP A 7 10.17 -3.47 -2.60
N ILE A 8 9.75 -4.23 -3.63
CA ILE A 8 10.10 -3.99 -5.03
C ILE A 8 9.09 -3.02 -5.63
N GLY A 9 9.48 -1.76 -5.76
CA GLY A 9 8.68 -0.77 -6.50
C GLY A 9 9.15 -0.58 -7.94
N GLY A 10 8.34 0.02 -8.78
CA GLY A 10 8.70 0.29 -10.18
C GLY A 10 9.90 1.23 -10.37
N THR A 11 10.22 2.07 -9.40
CA THR A 11 11.33 3.04 -9.47
C THR A 11 12.47 2.72 -8.52
N ASN A 12 12.15 2.29 -7.30
CA ASN A 12 13.12 1.99 -6.26
C ASN A 12 12.72 0.67 -5.57
N ILE A 13 13.73 -0.07 -5.12
CA ILE A 13 13.59 -1.25 -4.26
C ILE A 13 14.09 -0.86 -2.88
N LYS A 14 13.31 -1.12 -1.84
CA LYS A 14 13.70 -0.94 -0.45
C LYS A 14 14.11 -2.28 0.14
N LEU A 15 15.20 -2.29 0.87
CA LEU A 15 15.78 -3.45 1.51
C LEU A 15 15.93 -3.15 3.00
N GLY A 16 15.59 -4.09 3.86
CA GLY A 16 15.74 -3.92 5.30
C GLY A 16 16.02 -5.21 6.03
N LEU A 17 16.72 -5.09 7.13
CA LEU A 17 16.94 -6.13 8.11
C LEU A 17 16.06 -5.85 9.32
N ILE A 18 15.19 -6.78 9.65
CA ILE A 18 14.19 -6.65 10.71
C ILE A 18 14.52 -7.60 11.85
N ASP A 19 14.73 -7.05 13.04
CA ASP A 19 14.78 -7.85 14.27
C ASP A 19 13.33 -8.11 14.72
N ASP A 20 12.90 -9.35 14.53
CA ASP A 20 11.55 -9.75 14.83
C ASP A 20 11.23 -9.76 16.34
N GLU A 21 12.21 -10.01 17.19
CA GLU A 21 12.01 -9.99 18.65
C GLU A 21 11.87 -8.56 19.19
N ARG A 22 12.66 -7.63 18.62
CA ARG A 22 12.58 -6.21 18.96
C ARG A 22 11.55 -5.45 18.16
N GLU A 23 10.97 -6.09 17.15
CA GLU A 23 9.98 -5.52 16.21
C GLU A 23 10.48 -4.22 15.55
N CYS A 24 11.76 -4.16 15.20
CA CYS A 24 12.38 -2.95 14.67
C CYS A 24 13.25 -3.23 13.46
N ILE A 25 13.47 -2.18 12.68
CA ILE A 25 14.43 -2.19 11.58
C ILE A 25 15.82 -1.98 12.16
N VAL A 26 16.72 -2.92 11.91
CA VAL A 26 18.13 -2.84 12.31
C VAL A 26 18.95 -2.01 11.32
N ALA A 27 18.69 -2.21 10.03
CA ALA A 27 19.30 -1.44 8.95
C ALA A 27 18.36 -1.44 7.74
N ASP A 28 18.37 -0.35 6.98
CA ASP A 28 17.62 -0.26 5.72
C ASP A 28 18.39 0.53 4.65
N THR A 29 18.11 0.25 3.40
CA THR A 29 18.64 0.96 2.24
C THR A 29 17.64 0.95 1.10
N SER A 30 17.91 1.75 0.07
CA SER A 30 17.10 1.78 -1.15
C SER A 30 18.00 1.85 -2.38
N ILE A 31 17.67 1.06 -3.38
CA ILE A 31 18.36 1.01 -4.68
C ILE A 31 17.39 1.33 -5.82
N LYS A 32 17.91 1.69 -6.99
CA LYS A 32 17.10 1.90 -8.20
C LYS A 32 16.66 0.57 -8.77
N THR A 33 15.38 0.44 -9.11
CA THR A 33 14.82 -0.79 -9.74
C THR A 33 15.39 -1.02 -11.13
N ARG A 34 15.43 0.04 -11.97
CA ARG A 34 15.79 -0.07 -13.40
C ARG A 34 14.98 -1.19 -14.07
N ALA A 35 13.64 -0.97 -14.06
CA ALA A 35 12.65 -1.96 -14.45
C ALA A 35 12.75 -2.50 -15.89
N GLU A 36 13.52 -1.83 -16.72
CA GLU A 36 13.83 -2.21 -18.12
C GLU A 36 14.80 -3.41 -18.24
N ARG A 37 15.44 -3.81 -17.13
CA ARG A 37 16.40 -4.93 -17.12
C ARG A 37 15.72 -6.28 -16.93
N PRO A 38 16.38 -7.39 -17.32
CA PRO A 38 15.93 -8.73 -17.00
C PRO A 38 15.74 -8.93 -15.48
N HIS A 39 14.74 -9.73 -15.11
CA HIS A 39 14.46 -10.02 -13.68
C HIS A 39 15.67 -10.62 -12.94
N GLY A 40 16.48 -11.46 -13.60
CA GLY A 40 17.68 -12.04 -13.01
C GLY A 40 18.68 -11.00 -12.50
N GLU A 41 18.96 -9.96 -13.30
CA GLU A 41 19.86 -8.87 -12.91
C GLU A 41 19.30 -8.06 -11.71
N ILE A 42 17.98 -7.87 -11.67
CA ILE A 42 17.32 -7.20 -10.54
C ILE A 42 17.46 -8.03 -9.28
N LEU A 43 17.30 -9.36 -9.36
CA LEU A 43 17.48 -10.27 -8.23
C LEU A 43 18.93 -10.32 -7.73
N GLU A 44 19.91 -10.31 -8.64
CA GLU A 44 21.33 -10.22 -8.30
C GLU A 44 21.66 -8.90 -7.58
N ASP A 45 21.12 -7.78 -8.04
CA ASP A 45 21.25 -6.48 -7.36
C ASP A 45 20.66 -6.53 -5.94
N ILE A 46 19.47 -7.12 -5.77
CA ILE A 46 18.85 -7.31 -4.46
C ILE A 46 19.75 -8.14 -3.56
N ALA A 47 20.20 -9.32 -4.00
CA ALA A 47 21.04 -10.22 -3.22
C ALA A 47 22.33 -9.54 -2.79
N SER A 48 23.06 -8.92 -3.74
CA SER A 48 24.33 -8.24 -3.45
C SER A 48 24.17 -7.07 -2.47
N ASN A 49 23.06 -6.31 -2.58
CA ASN A 49 22.79 -5.20 -1.66
C ASN A 49 22.30 -5.68 -0.28
N LEU A 50 21.61 -6.81 -0.16
CA LEU A 50 21.31 -7.43 1.13
C LEU A 50 22.58 -7.86 1.86
N VAL A 51 23.55 -8.48 1.16
CA VAL A 51 24.84 -8.84 1.75
C VAL A 51 25.57 -7.59 2.25
N LYS A 52 25.69 -6.54 1.42
CA LYS A 52 26.30 -5.26 1.83
C LYS A 52 25.58 -4.61 3.02
N LEU A 53 24.25 -4.71 3.06
CA LEU A 53 23.47 -4.19 4.17
C LEU A 53 23.77 -4.94 5.46
N CYS A 54 23.90 -6.27 5.41
CA CYS A 54 24.32 -7.11 6.53
C CYS A 54 25.73 -6.75 7.01
N GLU A 55 26.69 -6.61 6.10
CA GLU A 55 28.06 -6.19 6.41
C GLU A 55 28.07 -4.83 7.15
N SER A 56 27.32 -3.85 6.63
CA SER A 56 27.22 -2.52 7.24
C SER A 56 26.62 -2.54 8.65
N ALA A 57 25.68 -3.46 8.88
CA ALA A 57 25.02 -3.69 10.18
C ALA A 57 25.83 -4.62 11.11
N LYS A 58 26.97 -5.16 10.66
CA LYS A 58 27.79 -6.16 11.36
C LYS A 58 27.01 -7.45 11.68
N ILE A 59 26.15 -7.85 10.77
CA ILE A 59 25.36 -9.08 10.82
C ILE A 59 25.92 -10.02 9.75
N ASP A 60 26.13 -11.28 10.07
CA ASP A 60 26.47 -12.30 9.08
C ASP A 60 25.22 -12.63 8.27
N PHE A 61 25.28 -12.52 6.95
CA PHE A 61 24.15 -12.87 6.06
C PHE A 61 23.69 -14.32 6.26
N HIS A 62 24.60 -15.22 6.67
CA HIS A 62 24.24 -16.60 6.99
C HIS A 62 23.29 -16.73 8.18
N THR A 63 23.24 -15.74 9.08
CA THR A 63 22.32 -15.71 10.24
C THR A 63 20.96 -15.10 9.94
N VAL A 64 20.73 -14.58 8.71
CA VAL A 64 19.42 -14.14 8.26
C VAL A 64 18.55 -15.38 8.05
N GLU A 65 17.44 -15.48 8.75
CA GLU A 65 16.56 -16.65 8.77
C GLU A 65 15.80 -16.87 7.45
N GLY A 66 15.37 -15.77 6.81
CA GLY A 66 14.63 -15.82 5.57
C GLY A 66 14.47 -14.44 4.94
N VAL A 67 13.99 -14.41 3.70
CA VAL A 67 13.77 -13.21 2.90
C VAL A 67 12.31 -13.13 2.47
N GLY A 68 11.64 -12.02 2.74
CA GLY A 68 10.31 -11.74 2.20
C GLY A 68 10.36 -10.67 1.13
N MET A 69 9.53 -10.80 0.10
CA MET A 69 9.45 -9.88 -1.03
C MET A 69 8.03 -9.36 -1.24
N GLY A 70 7.85 -8.04 -1.20
CA GLY A 70 6.64 -7.36 -1.65
C GLY A 70 6.81 -6.92 -3.11
N ILE A 71 5.88 -7.30 -3.98
CA ILE A 71 5.99 -7.09 -5.43
C ILE A 71 4.69 -6.50 -5.95
N PRO A 72 4.70 -5.43 -6.76
CA PRO A 72 3.48 -4.91 -7.36
C PRO A 72 2.91 -5.91 -8.37
N GLY A 73 1.59 -6.10 -8.36
CA GLY A 73 0.89 -7.01 -9.25
C GLY A 73 0.43 -8.32 -8.59
N ILE A 74 0.17 -9.33 -9.40
CA ILE A 74 -0.43 -10.61 -8.96
C ILE A 74 0.69 -11.60 -8.64
N VAL A 75 0.76 -12.03 -7.38
CA VAL A 75 1.74 -12.99 -6.87
C VAL A 75 1.00 -14.20 -6.30
N ASP A 76 1.19 -15.38 -6.86
CA ASP A 76 0.71 -16.63 -6.24
C ASP A 76 1.65 -17.03 -5.11
N GLN A 77 1.25 -16.76 -3.87
CA GLN A 77 2.04 -17.06 -2.67
C GLN A 77 2.30 -18.56 -2.47
N ARG A 78 1.43 -19.45 -2.98
CA ARG A 78 1.60 -20.91 -2.82
C ARG A 78 2.76 -21.45 -3.66
N THR A 79 3.00 -20.82 -4.81
CA THR A 79 4.06 -21.24 -5.75
C THR A 79 5.25 -20.29 -5.75
N GLY A 80 5.13 -19.13 -5.06
CA GLY A 80 6.14 -18.08 -5.10
C GLY A 80 6.34 -17.47 -6.50
N THR A 81 5.27 -17.46 -7.31
CA THR A 81 5.33 -17.02 -8.71
C THR A 81 4.66 -15.67 -8.88
N VAL A 82 5.34 -14.74 -9.54
CA VAL A 82 4.74 -13.50 -10.05
C VAL A 82 4.01 -13.83 -11.34
N SER A 83 2.68 -13.97 -11.26
CA SER A 83 1.85 -14.29 -12.43
C SER A 83 1.83 -13.12 -13.42
N TYR A 84 1.74 -11.88 -12.89
CA TYR A 84 1.76 -10.67 -13.71
C TYR A 84 2.16 -9.43 -12.91
N CYS A 85 3.11 -8.67 -13.44
CA CYS A 85 3.50 -7.36 -12.93
C CYS A 85 3.71 -6.38 -14.08
N ALA A 86 2.75 -5.48 -14.31
CA ALA A 86 2.81 -4.50 -15.40
C ALA A 86 4.01 -3.54 -15.28
N ASN A 87 4.31 -3.10 -14.05
CA ASN A 87 5.35 -2.11 -13.78
C ASN A 87 6.78 -2.61 -14.03
N LEU A 88 6.98 -3.93 -14.03
CA LEU A 88 8.27 -4.58 -14.24
C LEU A 88 8.31 -5.40 -15.54
N GLY A 89 7.19 -5.51 -16.25
CA GLY A 89 7.07 -6.35 -17.43
C GLY A 89 7.19 -7.86 -17.12
N TRP A 90 7.00 -8.26 -15.87
CA TRP A 90 7.17 -9.66 -15.45
C TRP A 90 5.90 -10.48 -15.70
N ARG A 91 6.09 -11.71 -16.14
CA ARG A 91 5.01 -12.67 -16.33
C ARG A 91 5.54 -14.08 -16.05
N ASP A 92 4.80 -14.80 -15.22
CA ASP A 92 5.07 -16.19 -14.83
C ASP A 92 6.52 -16.42 -14.33
N ILE A 93 7.02 -15.49 -13.46
CA ILE A 93 8.37 -15.54 -12.89
C ILE A 93 8.32 -16.28 -11.56
N PRO A 94 8.99 -17.46 -11.40
CA PRO A 94 9.08 -18.20 -10.14
C PRO A 94 10.10 -17.53 -9.20
N ILE A 95 9.75 -16.35 -8.69
CA ILE A 95 10.69 -15.42 -8.07
C ILE A 95 11.31 -15.97 -6.78
N THR A 96 10.53 -16.68 -5.96
CA THR A 96 11.05 -17.25 -4.71
C THR A 96 12.08 -18.31 -5.01
N HIS A 97 11.79 -19.25 -5.92
CA HIS A 97 12.75 -20.28 -6.33
C HIS A 97 14.04 -19.68 -6.91
N LEU A 98 13.93 -18.70 -7.80
CA LEU A 98 15.11 -18.05 -8.38
C LEU A 98 15.97 -17.38 -7.32
N PHE A 99 15.35 -16.73 -6.34
CA PHE A 99 16.08 -16.04 -5.29
C PHE A 99 16.67 -17.02 -4.25
N GLU A 100 15.99 -18.13 -3.96
CA GLU A 100 16.50 -19.21 -3.12
C GLU A 100 17.74 -19.88 -3.74
N VAL A 101 17.71 -20.14 -5.05
CA VAL A 101 18.88 -20.66 -5.78
C VAL A 101 20.06 -19.69 -5.72
N LEU A 102 19.78 -18.39 -5.85
CA LEU A 102 20.81 -17.36 -5.84
C LEU A 102 21.45 -17.16 -4.46
N THR A 103 20.67 -17.25 -3.38
CA THR A 103 21.09 -16.83 -2.04
C THR A 103 21.20 -17.94 -1.02
N GLY A 104 20.62 -19.10 -1.28
CA GLY A 104 20.46 -20.19 -0.32
C GLY A 104 19.51 -19.87 0.83
N LYS A 105 18.71 -18.80 0.74
CA LYS A 105 17.78 -18.36 1.77
C LYS A 105 16.35 -18.67 1.42
N HIS A 106 15.61 -19.25 2.38
CA HIS A 106 14.16 -19.38 2.24
C HIS A 106 13.51 -18.04 1.87
N THR A 107 12.71 -18.04 0.85
CA THR A 107 12.14 -16.81 0.29
C THR A 107 10.62 -16.91 0.15
N GLU A 108 9.92 -15.89 0.62
CA GLU A 108 8.48 -15.71 0.46
C GLU A 108 8.19 -14.48 -0.39
N ALA A 109 7.11 -14.50 -1.15
CA ALA A 109 6.70 -13.37 -1.96
C ALA A 109 5.19 -13.12 -1.86
N ALA A 110 4.79 -11.85 -1.83
CA ALA A 110 3.39 -11.43 -1.85
C ALA A 110 3.23 -10.12 -2.61
N ASN A 111 1.98 -9.75 -2.90
CA ASN A 111 1.67 -8.42 -3.40
C ASN A 111 2.13 -7.33 -2.40
N ASP A 112 2.57 -6.18 -2.91
CA ASP A 112 3.12 -5.06 -2.12
C ASP A 112 2.12 -4.48 -1.10
N ALA A 113 0.83 -4.34 -1.48
CA ALA A 113 -0.21 -3.88 -0.56
C ALA A 113 -0.53 -4.94 0.52
N ASN A 114 -0.48 -6.22 0.17
CA ASN A 114 -0.60 -7.32 1.14
C ASN A 114 0.56 -7.30 2.14
N CYS A 115 1.80 -7.09 1.67
CA CYS A 115 2.94 -6.90 2.56
C CYS A 115 2.75 -5.68 3.46
N ALA A 116 2.31 -4.54 2.93
CA ALA A 116 2.06 -3.35 3.74
C ALA A 116 0.98 -3.58 4.82
N ALA A 117 -0.11 -4.28 4.47
CA ALA A 117 -1.16 -4.65 5.42
C ALA A 117 -0.62 -5.56 6.52
N TRP A 118 0.20 -6.54 6.13
CA TRP A 118 0.81 -7.47 7.08
C TRP A 118 1.80 -6.78 8.02
N GLY A 119 2.57 -5.81 7.50
CA GLY A 119 3.45 -4.97 8.30
C GLY A 119 2.70 -4.18 9.37
N GLU A 120 1.63 -3.46 8.98
CA GLU A 120 0.79 -2.72 9.92
C GLU A 120 0.07 -3.62 10.94
N TYR A 121 -0.28 -4.84 10.53
CA TYR A 121 -0.87 -5.84 11.40
C TYR A 121 0.13 -6.40 12.43
N LYS A 122 1.36 -6.66 12.04
CA LYS A 122 2.38 -7.27 12.92
C LYS A 122 3.09 -6.23 13.78
N TYR A 123 3.44 -5.08 13.21
CA TYR A 123 4.33 -4.10 13.84
C TYR A 123 3.75 -2.69 13.95
N GLY A 124 2.58 -2.44 13.34
CA GLY A 124 2.01 -1.11 13.21
C GLY A 124 0.75 -0.86 14.05
N CYS A 125 -0.12 0.00 13.50
CA CYS A 125 -1.26 0.58 14.21
C CYS A 125 -2.41 -0.40 14.49
N CYS A 126 -2.44 -1.57 13.87
CA CYS A 126 -3.52 -2.55 14.06
C CYS A 126 -3.09 -3.84 14.75
N LYS A 127 -1.96 -3.80 15.46
CA LYS A 127 -1.49 -4.92 16.28
C LYS A 127 -2.56 -5.40 17.26
N GLY A 128 -2.81 -6.70 17.28
CA GLY A 128 -3.83 -7.33 18.15
C GLY A 128 -5.26 -7.30 17.62
N MET A 129 -5.54 -6.66 16.50
CA MET A 129 -6.83 -6.72 15.81
C MET A 129 -6.92 -8.01 14.98
N ARG A 130 -8.15 -8.54 14.76
CA ARG A 130 -8.33 -9.78 13.99
C ARG A 130 -8.71 -9.54 12.54
N ASN A 131 -9.52 -8.52 12.30
CA ASN A 131 -10.07 -8.19 10.99
C ASN A 131 -9.68 -6.77 10.62
N VAL A 132 -8.81 -6.59 9.65
CA VAL A 132 -8.26 -5.30 9.25
C VAL A 132 -8.20 -5.21 7.73
N ILE A 133 -8.53 -4.05 7.19
CA ILE A 133 -8.37 -3.78 5.76
C ILE A 133 -7.48 -2.55 5.60
N LEU A 134 -6.29 -2.75 5.03
CA LEU A 134 -5.44 -1.65 4.61
C LEU A 134 -5.87 -1.16 3.23
N ILE A 135 -5.94 0.15 3.09
CA ILE A 135 -6.14 0.85 1.81
C ILE A 135 -4.97 1.81 1.60
N THR A 136 -4.22 1.63 0.53
CA THR A 136 -3.13 2.53 0.17
C THR A 136 -3.59 3.54 -0.87
N LEU A 137 -3.53 4.84 -0.53
CA LEU A 137 -3.86 5.97 -1.41
C LEU A 137 -2.56 6.54 -2.00
N GLY A 138 -2.11 5.94 -3.10
CA GLY A 138 -0.92 6.29 -3.85
C GLY A 138 -1.22 6.67 -5.29
N THR A 139 -0.34 6.34 -6.24
CA THR A 139 -0.60 6.48 -7.70
C THR A 139 -1.92 5.81 -8.08
N GLY A 140 -2.19 4.64 -7.50
CA GLY A 140 -3.44 3.92 -7.54
C GLY A 140 -4.05 3.75 -6.14
N VAL A 141 -5.03 2.85 -6.03
CA VAL A 141 -5.61 2.38 -4.77
C VAL A 141 -5.29 0.90 -4.61
N GLY A 142 -4.35 0.59 -3.72
CA GLY A 142 -4.06 -0.79 -3.31
C GLY A 142 -4.83 -1.17 -2.05
N SER A 143 -4.97 -2.47 -1.82
CA SER A 143 -5.59 -2.99 -0.61
C SER A 143 -4.96 -4.30 -0.15
N GLY A 144 -4.91 -4.49 1.17
CA GLY A 144 -4.56 -5.75 1.80
C GLY A 144 -5.59 -6.08 2.87
N ILE A 145 -6.14 -7.27 2.82
CA ILE A 145 -7.26 -7.70 3.67
C ILE A 145 -6.77 -8.77 4.63
N ILE A 146 -7.00 -8.56 5.92
CA ILE A 146 -6.72 -9.52 6.98
C ILE A 146 -8.04 -9.92 7.62
N LEU A 147 -8.36 -11.20 7.57
CA LEU A 147 -9.55 -11.79 8.19
C LEU A 147 -9.14 -12.89 9.15
N GLU A 148 -9.68 -12.84 10.36
CA GLU A 148 -9.37 -13.80 11.44
C GLU A 148 -7.86 -13.97 11.66
N GLY A 149 -7.09 -12.88 11.52
CA GLY A 149 -5.66 -12.87 11.70
C GLY A 149 -4.84 -13.48 10.56
N ARG A 150 -5.43 -13.66 9.38
CA ARG A 150 -4.78 -14.23 8.18
C ARG A 150 -4.97 -13.31 6.98
N LEU A 151 -3.95 -13.20 6.15
CA LEU A 151 -4.07 -12.51 4.86
C LEU A 151 -5.11 -13.23 3.98
N PHE A 152 -6.06 -12.45 3.46
CA PHE A 152 -7.03 -12.91 2.50
C PHE A 152 -6.48 -12.70 1.08
N GLY A 153 -6.25 -13.79 0.37
CA GLY A 153 -5.75 -13.74 -1.02
C GLY A 153 -6.71 -14.30 -2.05
N GLY A 154 -7.78 -14.99 -1.62
CA GLY A 154 -8.63 -15.71 -2.56
C GLY A 154 -7.91 -16.87 -3.26
N ILE A 155 -8.40 -17.27 -4.44
CA ILE A 155 -7.75 -18.30 -5.25
C ILE A 155 -6.47 -17.72 -5.86
N ALA A 156 -5.36 -18.44 -5.73
CA ALA A 156 -4.04 -18.03 -6.25
C ALA A 156 -3.61 -16.63 -5.83
N THR A 157 -4.06 -16.18 -4.65
CA THR A 157 -3.81 -14.84 -4.08
C THR A 157 -4.15 -13.67 -4.99
N ALA A 158 -5.09 -13.86 -5.93
CA ALA A 158 -5.56 -12.84 -6.87
C ALA A 158 -6.74 -12.00 -6.32
N GLY A 159 -7.19 -12.28 -5.09
CA GLY A 159 -8.23 -11.51 -4.40
C GLY A 159 -7.68 -10.27 -3.69
N GLY A 160 -8.59 -9.39 -3.28
CA GLY A 160 -8.21 -8.18 -2.55
C GLY A 160 -7.93 -6.95 -3.41
N GLU A 161 -8.26 -6.98 -4.69
CA GLU A 161 -8.07 -5.86 -5.63
C GLU A 161 -9.19 -4.80 -5.49
N ALA A 162 -9.38 -4.26 -4.27
CA ALA A 162 -10.48 -3.34 -3.97
C ALA A 162 -10.44 -2.04 -4.78
N GLY A 163 -9.26 -1.57 -5.19
CA GLY A 163 -9.11 -0.39 -6.05
C GLY A 163 -9.83 -0.52 -7.40
N HIS A 164 -10.05 -1.75 -7.87
CA HIS A 164 -10.77 -2.03 -9.12
C HIS A 164 -12.27 -2.31 -8.93
N MET A 165 -12.77 -2.22 -7.71
CA MET A 165 -14.21 -2.25 -7.44
C MET A 165 -14.91 -1.07 -8.14
N ILE A 166 -15.97 -1.35 -8.90
CA ILE A 166 -16.72 -0.32 -9.62
C ILE A 166 -17.62 0.42 -8.63
N ILE A 167 -17.35 1.71 -8.41
CA ILE A 167 -18.14 2.58 -7.53
C ILE A 167 -19.02 3.56 -8.32
N VAL A 168 -18.73 3.75 -9.61
CA VAL A 168 -19.49 4.59 -10.53
C VAL A 168 -19.76 3.81 -11.81
N LYS A 169 -21.01 3.35 -12.00
CA LYS A 169 -21.39 2.64 -13.22
C LYS A 169 -21.12 3.53 -14.44
N ASP A 170 -20.49 2.95 -15.46
CA ASP A 170 -20.12 3.64 -16.72
C ASP A 170 -19.23 4.90 -16.52
N GLY A 171 -18.53 4.98 -15.38
CA GLY A 171 -17.70 6.11 -15.00
C GLY A 171 -16.38 6.22 -15.78
N LEU A 172 -15.35 6.81 -15.16
CA LEU A 172 -14.04 7.05 -15.76
C LEU A 172 -13.37 5.76 -16.20
N GLN A 173 -12.69 5.79 -17.36
CA GLN A 173 -11.91 4.66 -17.87
C GLN A 173 -10.75 4.34 -16.92
N CYS A 174 -10.59 3.07 -16.57
CA CYS A 174 -9.47 2.56 -15.76
C CYS A 174 -8.45 1.82 -16.64
N ASN A 175 -7.19 1.84 -16.25
CA ASN A 175 -6.11 1.13 -16.93
C ASN A 175 -6.27 -0.40 -16.91
N CYS A 176 -7.09 -0.93 -15.97
CA CYS A 176 -7.43 -2.36 -15.95
C CYS A 176 -8.40 -2.80 -17.04
N GLY A 177 -8.88 -1.87 -17.87
CA GLY A 177 -9.86 -2.13 -18.94
C GLY A 177 -11.32 -1.87 -18.53
N LEU A 178 -11.63 -1.78 -17.26
CA LEU A 178 -12.97 -1.50 -16.74
C LEU A 178 -13.25 0.02 -16.68
N ARG A 179 -14.50 0.38 -16.40
CA ARG A 179 -14.93 1.77 -16.17
C ARG A 179 -15.50 1.91 -14.77
N GLY A 180 -15.19 3.05 -14.12
CA GLY A 180 -15.77 3.41 -12.83
C GLY A 180 -15.09 2.80 -11.61
N CYS A 181 -13.87 2.23 -11.76
CA CYS A 181 -13.08 1.69 -10.67
C CYS A 181 -12.80 2.73 -9.57
N TRP A 182 -12.84 2.32 -8.32
CA TRP A 182 -12.61 3.18 -7.16
C TRP A 182 -11.30 3.98 -7.26
N GLU A 183 -10.24 3.36 -7.74
CA GLU A 183 -8.94 3.99 -7.98
C GLU A 183 -9.02 5.28 -8.80
N ARG A 184 -9.91 5.34 -9.80
CA ARG A 184 -10.07 6.51 -10.67
C ARG A 184 -10.65 7.73 -9.96
N TYR A 185 -11.13 7.57 -8.73
CA TYR A 185 -11.78 8.62 -7.94
C TYR A 185 -11.06 8.87 -6.61
N ALA A 186 -10.43 7.84 -6.03
CA ALA A 186 -9.88 7.86 -4.67
C ALA A 186 -8.34 7.79 -4.58
N SER A 187 -7.62 7.64 -5.70
CA SER A 187 -6.15 7.67 -5.69
C SER A 187 -5.59 9.08 -5.52
N ALA A 188 -4.29 9.20 -5.20
CA ALA A 188 -3.57 10.47 -5.23
C ALA A 188 -3.58 11.09 -6.63
N THR A 189 -3.50 10.26 -7.69
CA THR A 189 -3.63 10.70 -9.09
C THR A 189 -5.00 11.33 -9.34
N ALA A 190 -6.08 10.69 -8.86
CA ALA A 190 -7.42 11.21 -8.97
C ALA A 190 -7.59 12.55 -8.25
N LEU A 191 -7.03 12.70 -7.04
CA LEU A 191 -7.06 13.96 -6.30
C LEU A 191 -6.33 15.09 -7.06
N ILE A 192 -5.19 14.78 -7.70
CA ILE A 192 -4.46 15.74 -8.55
C ILE A 192 -5.32 16.15 -9.75
N GLU A 193 -5.98 15.23 -10.43
CA GLU A 193 -6.86 15.52 -11.57
C GLU A 193 -8.07 16.37 -11.14
N GLN A 194 -8.73 16.03 -10.04
CA GLN A 194 -9.84 16.78 -9.47
C GLN A 194 -9.39 18.20 -9.07
N THR A 195 -8.21 18.33 -8.47
CA THR A 195 -7.63 19.62 -8.09
C THR A 195 -7.35 20.49 -9.31
N LYS A 196 -6.78 19.94 -10.39
CA LYS A 196 -6.54 20.66 -11.64
C LYS A 196 -7.84 21.16 -12.27
N ALA A 197 -8.85 20.31 -12.37
CA ALA A 197 -10.17 20.70 -12.89
C ALA A 197 -10.82 21.81 -12.07
N ALA A 198 -10.67 21.78 -10.74
CA ALA A 198 -11.19 22.83 -9.85
C ALA A 198 -10.44 24.18 -10.04
N ILE A 199 -9.14 24.15 -10.29
CA ILE A 199 -8.32 25.34 -10.59
C ILE A 199 -8.76 25.96 -11.92
N GLU A 200 -9.01 25.16 -12.96
CA GLU A 200 -9.50 25.63 -14.26
C GLU A 200 -10.86 26.34 -14.13
N GLY A 201 -11.74 25.84 -13.26
CA GLY A 201 -13.04 26.45 -12.97
C GLY A 201 -12.99 27.66 -12.04
N ALA A 202 -11.87 27.90 -11.34
CA ALA A 202 -11.69 28.99 -10.37
C ALA A 202 -10.23 29.50 -10.33
N PRO A 203 -9.76 30.14 -11.41
CA PRO A 203 -8.34 30.53 -11.56
C PRO A 203 -7.85 31.56 -10.54
N ASP A 204 -8.75 32.32 -9.94
CA ASP A 204 -8.45 33.37 -8.93
C ASP A 204 -8.52 32.84 -7.48
N SER A 205 -8.78 31.55 -7.29
CA SER A 205 -8.88 30.91 -5.96
C SER A 205 -7.53 30.86 -5.23
N VAL A 206 -7.58 30.68 -3.91
CA VAL A 206 -6.38 30.39 -3.11
C VAL A 206 -5.77 29.06 -3.56
N LEU A 207 -6.60 28.08 -3.98
CA LEU A 207 -6.15 26.80 -4.54
C LEU A 207 -5.24 27.00 -5.76
N ALA A 208 -5.65 27.86 -6.70
CA ALA A 208 -4.84 28.20 -7.87
C ALA A 208 -3.51 28.90 -7.47
N SER A 209 -3.57 29.80 -6.50
CA SER A 209 -2.40 30.49 -5.97
C SER A 209 -1.39 29.52 -5.30
N VAL A 210 -1.87 28.52 -4.54
CA VAL A 210 -1.05 27.48 -3.92
C VAL A 210 -0.37 26.62 -5.00
N ALA A 211 -1.11 26.20 -6.04
CA ALA A 211 -0.56 25.44 -7.15
C ALA A 211 0.52 26.21 -7.91
N LYS A 212 0.28 27.49 -8.22
CA LYS A 212 1.23 28.38 -8.89
C LYS A 212 2.51 28.55 -8.10
N LYS A 213 2.41 28.77 -6.77
CA LYS A 213 3.57 28.94 -5.88
C LYS A 213 4.44 27.67 -5.82
N SER A 214 3.85 26.48 -5.86
CA SER A 214 4.58 25.20 -5.84
C SER A 214 5.12 24.76 -7.19
N GLY A 215 4.75 25.44 -8.29
CA GLY A 215 5.12 25.10 -9.65
C GLY A 215 4.44 23.84 -10.23
N LYS A 216 3.71 23.10 -9.41
CA LYS A 216 2.97 21.88 -9.81
C LYS A 216 1.81 21.59 -8.87
N VAL A 217 0.78 20.90 -9.41
CA VAL A 217 -0.29 20.33 -8.60
C VAL A 217 0.12 18.97 -8.07
N THR A 218 0.01 18.77 -6.77
CA THR A 218 0.26 17.51 -6.06
C THR A 218 -0.97 17.11 -5.25
N ALA A 219 -1.02 15.89 -4.71
CA ALA A 219 -2.10 15.46 -3.82
C ALA A 219 -2.24 16.37 -2.57
N ARG A 220 -1.15 16.98 -2.09
CA ARG A 220 -1.16 17.94 -0.97
C ARG A 220 -1.76 19.30 -1.33
N THR A 221 -1.82 19.68 -2.62
CA THR A 221 -2.22 21.04 -3.05
C THR A 221 -3.61 21.43 -2.54
N ALA A 222 -4.59 20.54 -2.65
CA ALA A 222 -5.95 20.79 -2.17
C ALA A 222 -6.02 20.94 -0.64
N PHE A 223 -5.33 20.07 0.10
CA PHE A 223 -5.27 20.15 1.57
C PHE A 223 -4.57 21.42 2.04
N ALA A 224 -3.46 21.81 1.41
CA ALA A 224 -2.74 23.04 1.74
C ALA A 224 -3.57 24.32 1.47
N ALA A 225 -4.47 24.31 0.51
CA ALA A 225 -5.41 25.41 0.27
C ALA A 225 -6.62 25.34 1.22
N LEU A 226 -7.05 24.14 1.59
CA LEU A 226 -8.09 23.92 2.61
C LEU A 226 -7.68 24.50 3.97
N GLU A 227 -6.43 24.29 4.38
CA GLU A 227 -5.84 24.89 5.61
C GLU A 227 -5.94 26.42 5.63
N LYS A 228 -5.96 27.04 4.45
CA LYS A 228 -6.14 28.51 4.28
C LYS A 228 -7.59 28.95 4.15
N GLY A 229 -8.54 28.03 4.35
CA GLY A 229 -9.97 28.32 4.30
C GLY A 229 -10.56 28.47 2.89
N ASP A 230 -9.87 27.99 1.84
CA ASP A 230 -10.38 28.11 0.46
C ASP A 230 -11.64 27.26 0.25
N PRO A 231 -12.78 27.85 -0.16
CA PRO A 231 -14.02 27.12 -0.40
C PRO A 231 -13.94 26.20 -1.63
N VAL A 232 -13.08 26.49 -2.62
CA VAL A 232 -12.88 25.65 -3.80
C VAL A 232 -12.12 24.38 -3.39
N ALA A 233 -11.04 24.53 -2.61
CA ALA A 233 -10.29 23.42 -2.05
C ALA A 233 -11.16 22.54 -1.13
N ARG A 234 -12.04 23.15 -0.32
CA ARG A 234 -13.00 22.42 0.51
C ARG A 234 -13.87 21.49 -0.33
N LYS A 235 -14.47 22.00 -1.43
CA LYS A 235 -15.28 21.16 -2.33
C LYS A 235 -14.50 19.99 -2.94
N VAL A 236 -13.22 20.22 -3.29
CA VAL A 236 -12.36 19.16 -3.84
C VAL A 236 -12.09 18.09 -2.77
N VAL A 237 -11.69 18.51 -1.56
CA VAL A 237 -11.35 17.59 -0.48
C VAL A 237 -12.59 16.83 0.00
N ASP A 238 -13.73 17.51 0.19
CA ASP A 238 -14.97 16.86 0.62
C ASP A 238 -15.44 15.81 -0.41
N GLY A 239 -15.42 16.15 -1.71
CA GLY A 239 -15.76 15.20 -2.78
C GLY A 239 -14.78 14.02 -2.87
N TYR A 240 -13.48 14.26 -2.68
CA TYR A 240 -12.49 13.21 -2.63
C TYR A 240 -12.70 12.25 -1.45
N ILE A 241 -13.00 12.81 -0.26
CA ILE A 241 -13.35 12.02 0.94
C ILE A 241 -14.61 11.18 0.66
N ASP A 242 -15.63 11.73 0.01
CA ASP A 242 -16.85 11.00 -0.32
C ASP A 242 -16.59 9.79 -1.23
N TYR A 243 -15.68 9.91 -2.21
CA TYR A 243 -15.27 8.77 -3.03
C TYR A 243 -14.51 7.70 -2.22
N ILE A 244 -13.64 8.11 -1.29
CA ILE A 244 -12.97 7.14 -0.40
C ILE A 244 -14.03 6.42 0.45
N VAL A 245 -14.90 7.17 1.09
CA VAL A 245 -15.96 6.63 1.98
C VAL A 245 -16.87 5.66 1.23
N THR A 246 -17.23 5.94 -0.02
CA THR A 246 -18.04 5.02 -0.83
C THR A 246 -17.42 3.61 -0.90
N GLY A 247 -16.12 3.53 -1.17
CA GLY A 247 -15.43 2.24 -1.19
C GLY A 247 -15.31 1.60 0.19
N LEU A 248 -15.05 2.41 1.23
CA LEU A 248 -14.99 1.92 2.61
C LEU A 248 -16.34 1.37 3.09
N ILE A 249 -17.46 2.02 2.75
CA ILE A 249 -18.82 1.54 3.08
C ILE A 249 -19.09 0.19 2.39
N ASN A 250 -18.74 0.05 1.11
CA ASN A 250 -18.93 -1.20 0.40
C ASN A 250 -18.17 -2.35 1.09
N LEU A 251 -16.89 -2.16 1.38
CA LEU A 251 -16.08 -3.14 2.09
C LEU A 251 -16.55 -3.33 3.55
N GLY A 252 -16.96 -2.25 4.20
CA GLY A 252 -17.46 -2.29 5.58
C GLY A 252 -18.76 -3.08 5.72
N ASN A 253 -19.69 -2.96 4.77
CA ASN A 253 -20.91 -3.75 4.75
C ASN A 253 -20.69 -5.24 4.43
N ILE A 254 -19.57 -5.59 3.74
CA ILE A 254 -19.21 -6.98 3.43
C ILE A 254 -18.44 -7.62 4.58
N PHE A 255 -17.43 -6.93 5.13
CA PHE A 255 -16.46 -7.52 6.05
C PHE A 255 -16.61 -7.06 7.50
N HIS A 256 -17.19 -5.90 7.75
CA HIS A 256 -17.30 -5.24 9.06
C HIS A 256 -16.01 -5.37 9.90
N PRO A 257 -14.87 -4.84 9.42
CA PRO A 257 -13.57 -5.06 10.07
C PRO A 257 -13.47 -4.30 11.41
N ASN A 258 -12.49 -4.64 12.24
CA ASN A 258 -12.15 -3.85 13.43
C ASN A 258 -11.67 -2.43 13.03
N ALA A 259 -10.90 -2.36 11.93
CA ALA A 259 -10.41 -1.09 11.41
C ALA A 259 -10.13 -1.14 9.91
N PHE A 260 -10.30 0.02 9.26
CA PHE A 260 -9.61 0.36 8.02
C PHE A 260 -8.32 1.10 8.37
N VAL A 261 -7.22 0.77 7.70
CA VAL A 261 -5.94 1.47 7.81
C VAL A 261 -5.70 2.22 6.51
N ILE A 262 -5.52 3.53 6.58
CA ILE A 262 -5.25 4.38 5.42
C ILE A 262 -3.75 4.62 5.32
N GLY A 263 -3.14 4.06 4.28
CA GLY A 263 -1.73 4.22 3.94
C GLY A 263 -1.54 5.00 2.63
N GLY A 264 -0.29 5.01 2.14
CA GLY A 264 0.08 5.77 0.94
C GLY A 264 0.31 7.26 1.20
N GLY A 265 0.73 7.98 0.16
CA GLY A 265 1.16 9.38 0.31
C GLY A 265 0.08 10.33 0.83
N VAL A 266 -1.18 10.08 0.48
CA VAL A 266 -2.30 10.95 0.91
C VAL A 266 -2.61 10.80 2.40
N SER A 267 -2.31 9.65 3.02
CA SER A 267 -2.53 9.45 4.46
C SER A 267 -1.75 10.42 5.34
N ASN A 268 -0.67 11.01 4.80
CA ASN A 268 0.15 12.02 5.52
C ASN A 268 -0.60 13.33 5.81
N GLU A 269 -1.76 13.55 5.22
CA GLU A 269 -2.62 14.69 5.56
C GLU A 269 -3.25 14.55 6.96
N GLY A 270 -3.20 13.36 7.57
CA GLY A 270 -3.55 13.12 8.97
C GLY A 270 -5.01 13.39 9.30
N ALA A 271 -5.27 14.09 10.41
CA ALA A 271 -6.61 14.32 10.93
C ALA A 271 -7.60 14.95 9.94
N PRO A 272 -7.23 15.90 9.07
CA PRO A 272 -8.12 16.45 8.03
C PRO A 272 -8.68 15.41 7.06
N LEU A 273 -7.99 14.28 6.87
CA LEU A 273 -8.45 13.14 6.08
C LEU A 273 -9.12 12.07 6.96
N ILE A 274 -8.45 11.63 8.03
CA ILE A 274 -8.84 10.44 8.79
C ILE A 274 -10.14 10.63 9.57
N ALA A 275 -10.31 11.79 10.26
CA ALA A 275 -11.48 12.02 11.08
C ALA A 275 -12.81 12.02 10.27
N PRO A 276 -12.93 12.76 9.16
CA PRO A 276 -14.15 12.72 8.36
C PRO A 276 -14.40 11.36 7.68
N LEU A 277 -13.34 10.57 7.38
CA LEU A 277 -13.50 9.21 6.88
C LEU A 277 -14.19 8.31 7.91
N GLU A 278 -13.76 8.33 9.18
CA GLU A 278 -14.36 7.51 10.23
C GLU A 278 -15.82 7.89 10.50
N ASP A 279 -16.12 9.19 10.57
CA ASP A 279 -17.48 9.66 10.84
C ASP A 279 -18.45 9.30 9.70
N LYS A 280 -18.07 9.60 8.45
CA LYS A 280 -18.90 9.31 7.27
C LYS A 280 -19.05 7.80 7.04
N LEU A 281 -17.99 7.01 7.25
CA LEU A 281 -18.04 5.54 7.18
C LEU A 281 -19.11 5.01 8.14
N ASN A 282 -19.00 5.34 9.42
CA ASN A 282 -19.94 4.82 10.42
C ASN A 282 -21.36 5.32 10.26
N ALA A 283 -21.57 6.51 9.67
CA ALA A 283 -22.88 7.00 9.28
C ALA A 283 -23.51 6.20 8.12
N GLY A 284 -22.67 5.62 7.25
CA GLY A 284 -23.10 4.87 6.06
C GLY A 284 -23.20 3.35 6.24
N LEU A 285 -22.70 2.79 7.36
CA LEU A 285 -22.78 1.34 7.62
C LEU A 285 -24.15 0.94 8.16
N ILE A 286 -24.77 -0.08 7.56
CA ILE A 286 -26.07 -0.63 8.01
C ILE A 286 -25.98 -1.14 9.45
N ALA A 287 -24.86 -1.76 9.83
CA ALA A 287 -24.68 -2.35 11.14
C ALA A 287 -24.31 -1.34 12.24
N SER A 288 -23.99 -0.10 11.93
CA SER A 288 -23.39 0.87 12.86
C SER A 288 -24.27 1.21 14.07
N ALA A 289 -25.59 1.14 13.93
CA ALA A 289 -26.53 1.45 15.01
C ALA A 289 -26.53 0.40 16.14
N HIS A 290 -26.02 -0.82 15.89
CA HIS A 290 -26.14 -1.97 16.79
C HIS A 290 -24.83 -2.70 17.04
N ASN A 291 -23.74 -2.27 16.41
CA ASN A 291 -22.43 -2.93 16.47
C ASN A 291 -21.32 -1.93 16.86
N PRO A 292 -20.17 -2.41 17.31
CA PRO A 292 -19.02 -1.55 17.55
C PRO A 292 -18.65 -0.73 16.32
N ARG A 293 -18.28 0.54 16.52
CA ARG A 293 -17.82 1.42 15.44
C ARG A 293 -16.59 0.81 14.76
N VAL A 294 -16.56 0.86 13.44
CA VAL A 294 -15.37 0.55 12.64
C VAL A 294 -14.41 1.73 12.72
N ARG A 295 -13.19 1.49 13.12
CA ARG A 295 -12.17 2.54 13.23
C ARG A 295 -11.55 2.85 11.88
N VAL A 296 -11.12 4.10 11.69
CA VAL A 296 -10.24 4.47 10.57
C VAL A 296 -8.92 4.97 11.15
N LEU A 297 -7.84 4.26 10.84
CA LEU A 297 -6.51 4.53 11.38
C LEU A 297 -5.59 5.02 10.27
N GLN A 298 -4.68 5.92 10.60
CA GLN A 298 -3.56 6.25 9.73
C GLN A 298 -2.48 5.16 9.88
N ALA A 299 -1.90 4.70 8.78
CA ALA A 299 -0.77 3.77 8.76
C ALA A 299 0.40 4.34 9.56
N ALA A 300 0.98 3.54 10.46
CA ALA A 300 2.05 3.96 11.35
C ALA A 300 3.45 3.76 10.76
N LEU A 301 3.63 2.72 9.94
CA LEU A 301 4.94 2.35 9.39
C LEU A 301 5.31 3.13 8.12
N GLY A 302 4.35 3.85 7.53
CA GLY A 302 4.56 4.67 6.35
C GLY A 302 5.21 3.88 5.20
N ASN A 303 6.25 4.45 4.60
CA ASN A 303 6.97 3.82 3.47
C ASN A 303 7.78 2.55 3.83
N LYS A 304 7.79 2.14 5.10
CA LYS A 304 8.49 0.94 5.58
C LYS A 304 7.56 -0.26 5.75
N ALA A 305 6.24 -0.04 5.66
CA ALA A 305 5.23 -1.07 5.89
C ALA A 305 5.41 -2.28 4.97
N GLY A 306 5.60 -2.07 3.65
CA GLY A 306 5.79 -3.15 2.68
C GLY A 306 7.02 -4.00 2.99
N MET A 307 8.16 -3.36 3.26
CA MET A 307 9.40 -4.04 3.60
C MET A 307 9.32 -4.81 4.93
N MET A 308 8.77 -4.20 5.98
CA MET A 308 8.60 -4.87 7.27
C MET A 308 7.60 -6.04 7.18
N GLY A 309 6.51 -5.84 6.46
CA GLY A 309 5.51 -6.89 6.25
C GLY A 309 6.02 -8.05 5.41
N ALA A 310 6.84 -7.78 4.40
CA ALA A 310 7.51 -8.81 3.63
C ALA A 310 8.41 -9.68 4.54
N ALA A 311 9.24 -9.08 5.38
CA ALA A 311 10.06 -9.81 6.36
C ALA A 311 9.21 -10.66 7.32
N ALA A 312 8.06 -10.12 7.77
CA ALA A 312 7.14 -10.86 8.65
C ALA A 312 6.50 -12.07 7.97
N LEU A 313 6.24 -12.01 6.65
CA LEU A 313 5.73 -13.15 5.88
C LEU A 313 6.74 -14.31 5.81
N ALA A 314 8.02 -14.00 5.60
CA ALA A 314 9.08 -15.01 5.58
C ALA A 314 9.15 -15.80 6.88
N LYS A 315 8.88 -15.17 8.02
CA LYS A 315 8.84 -15.84 9.32
C LYS A 315 7.71 -16.84 9.47
N GLU A 316 6.53 -16.54 8.99
CA GLU A 316 5.32 -17.35 9.27
C GLU A 316 5.37 -18.70 8.57
N ASN A 317 5.86 -18.72 7.35
CA ASN A 317 5.90 -19.94 6.56
C ASN A 317 7.12 -20.85 6.89
N LEU A 318 8.14 -20.33 7.56
CA LEU A 318 9.20 -21.16 8.15
C LEU A 318 8.73 -22.02 9.33
N LYS A 319 7.58 -21.70 9.94
CA LYS A 319 7.03 -22.39 11.12
C LYS A 319 5.90 -23.38 10.80
N SER A 320 5.45 -23.41 9.54
CA SER A 320 4.43 -24.34 9.03
C SER A 320 5.10 -25.54 8.33
#